data_7839592e46241f41f7c00f3b8112e547
#
_entry.id   7839592e46241f41f7c00f3b8112e547
#
_cell.length_a   1.000
_cell.length_b   1.000
_cell.length_c   1.000
_cell.angle_alpha   90.00
_cell.angle_beta   90.00
_cell.angle_gamma   90.00
#
_symmetry.space_group_name_H-M   'P 1'
#
loop_
_entity.id
_entity.type
_entity.pdbx_description
1 polymer ?
#
loop_
_entity_poly.entity_id
_entity_poly.type
_entity_poly.pdbx_seq_one_letter_code
_entity_poly.pdbx_strand_id
1 'polypeptide(L)'
;PVAADPPRIVFQNGKSVPISAVDAQVDKLVIKTTGDGFISGQSYPMATADHIFGEKPSAINPAIGLLLMGKPVDALKLLEPILVEQRVTAKISGNFWLEAARAALVASAVTGNTAKCAELGKEISEATPAQGNDPFVALGKALLMPESANVDDRLVALGDLSTDNLPADVCAYAAFYRGNLISSLKRDKDPAVALKRDAEALEAFLSVACLYPSGGMILNGVAELRAAEFLVTLDRRDEAVALLKSSLRESAGTLVSVEANKRLESLK
;
A
#
# COMPACT_ATOMS: atom_id res chain seq x y z
N PRO A 1 18.96 -21.38 2.59
CA PRO A 1 17.73 -20.67 2.87
C PRO A 1 16.68 -21.70 3.27
N VAL A 2 16.16 -21.59 4.50
CA VAL A 2 14.99 -22.37 4.92
C VAL A 2 13.84 -21.85 4.05
N ALA A 3 13.11 -22.74 3.39
CA ALA A 3 11.93 -22.34 2.62
C ALA A 3 10.95 -21.69 3.60
N ALA A 4 10.43 -20.51 3.22
CA ALA A 4 9.43 -19.82 4.01
C ALA A 4 8.22 -20.74 4.20
N ASP A 5 7.67 -20.78 5.41
CA ASP A 5 6.45 -21.55 5.67
C ASP A 5 5.28 -20.93 4.87
N PRO A 6 4.63 -21.71 3.98
CA PRO A 6 3.54 -21.20 3.18
C PRO A 6 2.39 -20.76 4.07
N PRO A 7 1.66 -19.70 3.69
CA PRO A 7 0.52 -19.23 4.46
C PRO A 7 -0.52 -20.34 4.68
N ARG A 8 -1.07 -20.41 5.89
CA ARG A 8 -2.03 -21.43 6.33
C ARG A 8 -3.24 -20.78 6.96
N ILE A 9 -4.40 -21.35 6.75
CA ILE A 9 -5.62 -21.02 7.50
C ILE A 9 -5.60 -21.79 8.80
N VAL A 10 -5.67 -21.09 9.91
CA VAL A 10 -5.82 -21.67 11.25
C VAL A 10 -7.30 -21.62 11.62
N PHE A 11 -7.84 -22.75 12.07
CA PHE A 11 -9.22 -22.87 12.54
C PHE A 11 -9.31 -22.72 14.05
N GLN A 12 -10.49 -22.34 14.57
CA GLN A 12 -10.77 -22.18 16.01
C GLN A 12 -10.44 -23.42 16.87
N ASN A 13 -10.42 -24.61 16.25
CA ASN A 13 -10.03 -25.86 16.92
C ASN A 13 -8.51 -26.11 16.94
N GLY A 14 -7.69 -25.14 16.52
CA GLY A 14 -6.24 -25.21 16.47
C GLY A 14 -5.66 -25.99 15.28
N LYS A 15 -6.48 -26.60 14.43
CA LYS A 15 -5.99 -27.24 13.20
C LYS A 15 -5.66 -26.17 12.16
N SER A 16 -4.71 -26.47 11.28
CA SER A 16 -4.36 -25.56 10.18
C SER A 16 -4.21 -26.30 8.85
N VAL A 17 -4.49 -25.62 7.75
CA VAL A 17 -4.40 -26.14 6.40
C VAL A 17 -3.72 -25.11 5.48
N PRO A 18 -2.82 -25.51 4.55
CA PRO A 18 -2.26 -24.59 3.57
C PRO A 18 -3.34 -23.94 2.74
N ILE A 19 -3.20 -22.64 2.42
CA ILE A 19 -4.18 -21.91 1.59
C ILE A 19 -4.33 -22.57 0.20
N SER A 20 -3.25 -23.12 -0.35
CA SER A 20 -3.25 -23.81 -1.64
C SER A 20 -4.12 -25.07 -1.65
N ALA A 21 -4.42 -25.64 -0.48
CA ALA A 21 -5.24 -26.85 -0.33
C ALA A 21 -6.73 -26.53 -0.09
N VAL A 22 -7.15 -25.26 -0.23
CA VAL A 22 -8.51 -24.81 0.07
C VAL A 22 -9.08 -23.98 -1.09
N ASP A 23 -10.37 -24.11 -1.34
CA ASP A 23 -11.16 -23.18 -2.15
C ASP A 23 -12.19 -22.45 -1.28
N ALA A 24 -12.45 -21.18 -1.58
CA ALA A 24 -13.53 -20.43 -0.95
C ALA A 24 -14.81 -20.50 -1.81
N GLN A 25 -15.92 -20.85 -1.17
CA GLN A 25 -17.27 -20.66 -1.68
C GLN A 25 -17.97 -19.69 -0.74
N VAL A 26 -18.94 -18.95 -1.19
CA VAL A 26 -19.58 -17.81 -0.51
C VAL A 26 -19.34 -17.70 1.01
N ASP A 27 -19.72 -18.73 1.79
CA ASP A 27 -19.57 -18.76 3.26
C ASP A 27 -18.87 -20.03 3.76
N LYS A 28 -18.16 -20.74 2.90
CA LYS A 28 -17.51 -22.02 3.21
C LYS A 28 -16.11 -22.10 2.62
N LEU A 29 -15.26 -22.81 3.33
CA LEU A 29 -13.96 -23.27 2.88
C LEU A 29 -14.08 -24.75 2.50
N VAL A 30 -13.68 -25.10 1.28
CA VAL A 30 -13.74 -26.48 0.77
C VAL A 30 -12.32 -27.01 0.64
N ILE A 31 -12.03 -28.13 1.27
CA ILE A 31 -10.72 -28.78 1.21
C ILE A 31 -10.55 -29.44 -0.16
N LYS A 32 -9.47 -29.10 -0.88
CA LYS A 32 -9.11 -29.68 -2.19
C LYS A 32 -8.32 -30.96 -2.06
N THR A 33 -7.39 -30.98 -1.10
CA THR A 33 -6.43 -32.09 -0.95
C THR A 33 -6.47 -32.65 0.47
N THR A 34 -6.47 -33.97 0.59
CA THR A 34 -6.38 -34.66 1.89
C THR A 34 -5.00 -34.46 2.50
N GLY A 35 -4.94 -34.04 3.76
CA GLY A 35 -3.70 -33.83 4.50
C GLY A 35 -3.97 -33.07 5.80
N ASP A 36 -3.00 -33.06 6.72
CA ASP A 36 -3.04 -32.31 7.98
C ASP A 36 -4.30 -32.56 8.85
N GLY A 37 -4.91 -33.76 8.72
CA GLY A 37 -6.14 -34.13 9.43
C GLY A 37 -7.43 -33.59 8.78
N PHE A 38 -7.35 -33.15 7.52
CA PHE A 38 -8.48 -32.75 6.67
C PHE A 38 -8.67 -33.77 5.53
N ILE A 39 -9.91 -33.92 5.06
CA ILE A 39 -10.26 -34.83 3.96
C ILE A 39 -10.76 -34.00 2.77
N SER A 40 -10.27 -34.33 1.57
CA SER A 40 -10.72 -33.68 0.33
C SER A 40 -12.24 -33.77 0.18
N GLY A 41 -12.87 -32.65 -0.26
CA GLY A 41 -14.31 -32.50 -0.37
C GLY A 41 -15.02 -32.06 0.92
N GLN A 42 -14.37 -32.09 2.08
CA GLN A 42 -14.96 -31.55 3.30
C GLN A 42 -15.13 -30.04 3.20
N SER A 43 -16.24 -29.54 3.74
CA SER A 43 -16.56 -28.12 3.82
C SER A 43 -16.61 -27.66 5.26
N TYR A 44 -16.04 -26.49 5.50
CA TYR A 44 -16.04 -25.81 6.80
C TYR A 44 -16.68 -24.42 6.65
N PRO A 45 -17.56 -23.99 7.57
CA PRO A 45 -18.06 -22.62 7.55
C PRO A 45 -16.89 -21.62 7.62
N MET A 46 -16.91 -20.56 6.82
CA MET A 46 -15.87 -19.50 6.83
C MET A 46 -15.65 -18.94 8.24
N ALA A 47 -16.72 -18.80 9.03
CA ALA A 47 -16.68 -18.32 10.41
C ALA A 47 -15.88 -19.21 11.38
N THR A 48 -15.52 -20.46 10.98
CA THR A 48 -14.65 -21.32 11.81
C THR A 48 -13.17 -21.11 11.57
N ALA A 49 -12.80 -20.36 10.53
CA ALA A 49 -11.45 -19.89 10.33
C ALA A 49 -11.18 -18.74 11.32
N ASP A 50 -10.06 -18.83 12.05
CA ASP A 50 -9.68 -17.86 13.07
C ASP A 50 -8.77 -16.78 12.48
N HIS A 51 -7.62 -17.19 11.94
CA HIS A 51 -6.66 -16.28 11.34
C HIS A 51 -5.78 -16.96 10.28
N ILE A 52 -5.01 -16.16 9.55
CA ILE A 52 -3.94 -16.63 8.67
C ILE A 52 -2.63 -16.61 9.44
N PHE A 53 -1.91 -17.73 9.36
CA PHE A 53 -0.56 -17.90 9.91
C PHE A 53 0.43 -18.17 8.77
N GLY A 54 1.64 -17.67 8.91
CA GLY A 54 2.74 -17.88 7.95
C GLY A 54 3.39 -16.57 7.52
N GLU A 55 4.38 -16.69 6.62
CA GLU A 55 5.09 -15.51 6.15
C GLU A 55 4.29 -14.75 5.10
N LYS A 56 4.39 -13.42 5.17
CA LYS A 56 3.84 -12.52 4.16
C LYS A 56 4.47 -12.81 2.80
N PRO A 57 3.69 -12.92 1.70
CA PRO A 57 4.23 -13.08 0.36
C PRO A 57 5.31 -12.06 0.04
N SER A 58 6.51 -12.54 -0.29
CA SER A 58 7.71 -11.71 -0.43
C SER A 58 7.60 -10.63 -1.51
N ALA A 59 6.67 -10.77 -2.46
CA ALA A 59 6.47 -9.80 -3.54
C ALA A 59 5.61 -8.59 -3.13
N ILE A 60 4.89 -8.59 -1.99
CA ILE A 60 4.02 -7.47 -1.58
C ILE A 60 4.85 -6.20 -1.33
N ASN A 61 5.88 -6.28 -0.50
CA ASN A 61 6.71 -5.11 -0.19
C ASN A 61 7.44 -4.53 -1.42
N PRO A 62 8.08 -5.34 -2.30
CA PRO A 62 8.60 -4.85 -3.57
C PRO A 62 7.55 -4.20 -4.47
N ALA A 63 6.34 -4.77 -4.55
CA ALA A 63 5.26 -4.19 -5.34
C ALA A 63 4.82 -2.82 -4.81
N ILE A 64 4.64 -2.67 -3.50
CA ILE A 64 4.35 -1.38 -2.86
C ILE A 64 5.50 -0.38 -3.14
N GLY A 65 6.75 -0.80 -3.02
CA GLY A 65 7.89 0.04 -3.35
C GLY A 65 7.88 0.52 -4.79
N LEU A 66 7.60 -0.37 -5.76
CA LEU A 66 7.48 -0.01 -7.17
C LEU A 66 6.33 0.98 -7.41
N LEU A 67 5.16 0.74 -6.81
CA LEU A 67 4.01 1.64 -6.89
C LEU A 67 4.39 3.06 -6.46
N LEU A 68 4.95 3.19 -5.26
CA LEU A 68 5.29 4.49 -4.66
C LEU A 68 6.46 5.19 -5.38
N MET A 69 7.34 4.44 -6.02
CA MET A 69 8.40 4.96 -6.89
C MET A 69 7.96 5.25 -8.33
N GLY A 70 6.63 5.29 -8.60
CA GLY A 70 6.08 5.68 -9.89
C GLY A 70 6.10 4.58 -10.95
N LYS A 71 6.15 3.30 -10.56
CA LYS A 71 6.10 2.13 -11.45
C LYS A 71 4.85 1.27 -11.19
N PRO A 72 3.63 1.85 -11.27
CA PRO A 72 2.40 1.15 -10.89
C PRO A 72 2.09 -0.08 -11.75
N VAL A 73 2.47 -0.07 -13.03
CA VAL A 73 2.28 -1.23 -13.93
C VAL A 73 3.13 -2.42 -13.49
N ASP A 74 4.38 -2.19 -13.08
CA ASP A 74 5.24 -3.26 -12.59
C ASP A 74 4.80 -3.75 -11.20
N ALA A 75 4.27 -2.86 -10.38
CA ALA A 75 3.64 -3.22 -9.12
C ALA A 75 2.44 -4.17 -9.33
N LEU A 76 1.55 -3.86 -10.28
CA LEU A 76 0.39 -4.71 -10.61
C LEU A 76 0.82 -6.11 -11.04
N LYS A 77 1.86 -6.25 -11.88
CA LYS A 77 2.38 -7.56 -12.30
C LYS A 77 2.82 -8.44 -11.12
N LEU A 78 3.34 -7.84 -10.04
CA LEU A 78 3.73 -8.58 -8.85
C LEU A 78 2.53 -8.89 -7.94
N LEU A 79 1.50 -8.02 -7.92
CA LEU A 79 0.33 -8.18 -7.06
C LEU A 79 -0.70 -9.14 -7.64
N GLU A 80 -0.88 -9.20 -8.95
CA GLU A 80 -1.89 -10.05 -9.59
C GLU A 80 -1.83 -11.53 -9.19
N PRO A 81 -0.67 -12.22 -9.19
CA PRO A 81 -0.58 -13.60 -8.71
C PRO A 81 -1.00 -13.75 -7.25
N ILE A 82 -0.64 -12.78 -6.40
CA ILE A 82 -0.99 -12.78 -4.98
C ILE A 82 -2.50 -12.61 -4.79
N LEU A 83 -3.12 -11.72 -5.55
CA LEU A 83 -4.58 -11.50 -5.50
C LEU A 83 -5.34 -12.79 -5.83
N VAL A 84 -4.86 -13.55 -6.82
CA VAL A 84 -5.47 -14.83 -7.20
C VAL A 84 -5.25 -15.89 -6.11
N GLU A 85 -4.01 -16.07 -5.68
CA GLU A 85 -3.64 -17.12 -4.72
C GLU A 85 -4.27 -16.89 -3.34
N GLN A 86 -4.22 -15.64 -2.86
CA GLN A 86 -4.67 -15.29 -1.52
C GLN A 86 -6.18 -14.99 -1.43
N ARG A 87 -6.92 -14.99 -2.54
CA ARG A 87 -8.35 -14.63 -2.57
C ARG A 87 -9.20 -15.46 -1.63
N VAL A 88 -8.85 -16.74 -1.46
CA VAL A 88 -9.52 -17.65 -0.52
C VAL A 88 -9.50 -17.14 0.92
N THR A 89 -8.54 -16.29 1.27
CA THR A 89 -8.34 -15.76 2.63
C THR A 89 -8.98 -14.38 2.84
N ALA A 90 -9.56 -13.75 1.83
CA ALA A 90 -9.98 -12.35 1.84
C ALA A 90 -10.87 -11.94 3.04
N LYS A 91 -11.70 -12.88 3.53
CA LYS A 91 -12.61 -12.67 4.69
C LYS A 91 -12.04 -13.18 6.02
N ILE A 92 -10.81 -13.66 6.06
CA ILE A 92 -10.18 -14.23 7.27
C ILE A 92 -9.26 -13.20 7.89
N SER A 93 -9.25 -13.10 9.22
CA SER A 93 -8.39 -12.16 9.94
C SER A 93 -6.90 -12.41 9.65
N GLY A 94 -6.10 -11.34 9.57
CA GLY A 94 -4.66 -11.42 9.33
C GLY A 94 -4.27 -11.83 7.91
N ASN A 95 -5.21 -11.77 6.93
CA ASN A 95 -4.90 -12.13 5.56
C ASN A 95 -4.02 -11.10 4.85
N PHE A 96 -3.20 -11.59 3.92
CA PHE A 96 -2.33 -10.76 3.09
C PHE A 96 -3.02 -10.27 1.80
N TRP A 97 -4.20 -10.83 1.48
CA TRP A 97 -4.96 -10.45 0.31
C TRP A 97 -5.40 -8.98 0.37
N LEU A 98 -5.86 -8.52 1.53
CA LEU A 98 -6.38 -7.16 1.69
C LEU A 98 -5.30 -6.10 1.45
N GLU A 99 -4.09 -6.31 1.96
CA GLU A 99 -2.96 -5.40 1.71
C GLU A 99 -2.59 -5.36 0.22
N ALA A 100 -2.52 -6.54 -0.42
CA ALA A 100 -2.25 -6.64 -1.85
C ALA A 100 -3.37 -5.99 -2.69
N ALA A 101 -4.65 -6.18 -2.30
CA ALA A 101 -5.80 -5.63 -3.00
C ALA A 101 -5.85 -4.09 -2.89
N ARG A 102 -5.57 -3.53 -1.71
CA ARG A 102 -5.47 -2.08 -1.51
C ARG A 102 -4.33 -1.47 -2.35
N ALA A 103 -3.15 -2.09 -2.35
CA ALA A 103 -2.04 -1.64 -3.18
C ALA A 103 -2.36 -1.73 -4.68
N ALA A 104 -3.03 -2.80 -5.13
CA ALA A 104 -3.45 -2.97 -6.53
C ALA A 104 -4.56 -1.97 -6.91
N LEU A 105 -5.48 -1.65 -6.01
CA LEU A 105 -6.49 -0.62 -6.21
C LEU A 105 -5.84 0.74 -6.44
N VAL A 106 -4.89 1.12 -5.58
CA VAL A 106 -4.13 2.38 -5.73
C VAL A 106 -3.34 2.38 -7.04
N ALA A 107 -2.65 1.29 -7.38
CA ALA A 107 -1.91 1.17 -8.63
C ALA A 107 -2.83 1.30 -9.86
N SER A 108 -4.02 0.69 -9.80
CA SER A 108 -5.04 0.79 -10.86
C SER A 108 -5.58 2.22 -11.00
N ALA A 109 -5.80 2.91 -9.86
CA ALA A 109 -6.24 4.30 -9.87
C ALA A 109 -5.20 5.22 -10.50
N VAL A 110 -3.93 5.10 -10.11
CA VAL A 110 -2.82 5.91 -10.64
C VAL A 110 -2.60 5.68 -12.13
N THR A 111 -2.89 4.48 -12.64
CA THR A 111 -2.82 4.18 -14.09
C THR A 111 -4.10 4.55 -14.84
N GLY A 112 -5.12 5.10 -14.18
CA GLY A 112 -6.38 5.46 -14.80
C GLY A 112 -7.27 4.25 -15.18
N ASN A 113 -6.98 3.06 -14.66
CA ASN A 113 -7.76 1.85 -14.92
C ASN A 113 -9.02 1.82 -14.05
N THR A 114 -10.05 2.55 -14.47
CA THR A 114 -11.32 2.70 -13.76
C THR A 114 -12.05 1.37 -13.54
N ALA A 115 -12.00 0.47 -14.54
CA ALA A 115 -12.67 -0.84 -14.46
C ALA A 115 -12.05 -1.71 -13.36
N LYS A 116 -10.72 -1.82 -13.34
CA LYS A 116 -10.02 -2.61 -12.32
C LYS A 116 -10.14 -1.99 -10.93
N CYS A 117 -10.12 -0.66 -10.84
CA CYS A 117 -10.34 0.05 -9.59
C CYS A 117 -11.75 -0.21 -9.02
N ALA A 118 -12.79 -0.23 -9.87
CA ALA A 118 -14.16 -0.54 -9.46
C ALA A 118 -14.31 -2.01 -9.03
N GLU A 119 -13.70 -2.95 -9.75
CA GLU A 119 -13.68 -4.38 -9.40
C GLU A 119 -13.04 -4.60 -8.02
N LEU A 120 -11.82 -4.11 -7.83
CA LEU A 120 -11.09 -4.24 -6.56
C LEU A 120 -11.82 -3.53 -5.41
N GLY A 121 -12.38 -2.34 -5.65
CA GLY A 121 -13.15 -1.62 -4.66
C GLY A 121 -14.37 -2.40 -4.16
N LYS A 122 -15.07 -3.10 -5.07
CA LYS A 122 -16.17 -4.00 -4.71
C LYS A 122 -15.68 -5.19 -3.89
N GLU A 123 -14.62 -5.87 -4.34
CA GLU A 123 -14.04 -7.03 -3.64
C GLU A 123 -13.55 -6.68 -2.23
N ILE A 124 -12.87 -5.54 -2.06
CA ILE A 124 -12.42 -5.04 -0.76
C ILE A 124 -13.63 -4.78 0.16
N SER A 125 -14.68 -4.12 -0.34
CA SER A 125 -15.89 -3.85 0.45
C SER A 125 -16.60 -5.14 0.87
N GLU A 126 -16.62 -6.17 0.02
CA GLU A 126 -17.17 -7.50 0.34
C GLU A 126 -16.32 -8.27 1.36
N ALA A 127 -15.01 -8.04 1.37
CA ALA A 127 -14.08 -8.66 2.32
C ALA A 127 -14.12 -8.00 3.71
N THR A 128 -14.50 -6.72 3.80
CA THR A 128 -14.51 -5.91 5.03
C THR A 128 -15.90 -5.34 5.39
N PRO A 129 -16.97 -6.15 5.42
CA PRO A 129 -18.33 -5.65 5.56
C PRO A 129 -18.59 -4.93 6.90
N ALA A 130 -17.87 -5.29 7.95
CA ALA A 130 -18.01 -4.67 9.26
C ALA A 130 -17.46 -3.24 9.33
N GLN A 131 -16.64 -2.82 8.38
CA GLN A 131 -16.03 -1.48 8.32
C GLN A 131 -16.84 -0.50 7.44
N GLY A 132 -17.94 -0.96 6.84
CA GLY A 132 -18.68 -0.16 5.84
C GLY A 132 -17.87 0.00 4.54
N ASN A 133 -17.71 1.23 4.07
CA ASN A 133 -16.84 1.50 2.92
C ASN A 133 -15.38 1.57 3.36
N ASP A 134 -14.55 0.64 2.87
CA ASP A 134 -13.10 0.68 3.12
C ASP A 134 -12.53 2.02 2.60
N PRO A 135 -11.79 2.77 3.43
CA PRO A 135 -11.29 4.10 3.06
C PRO A 135 -10.35 4.09 1.84
N PHE A 136 -9.69 2.97 1.53
CA PHE A 136 -8.89 2.85 0.29
C PHE A 136 -9.75 2.94 -0.98
N VAL A 137 -11.04 2.59 -0.91
CA VAL A 137 -11.97 2.78 -2.04
C VAL A 137 -12.19 4.27 -2.29
N ALA A 138 -12.29 5.08 -1.24
CA ALA A 138 -12.37 6.54 -1.36
C ALA A 138 -11.05 7.14 -1.90
N LEU A 139 -9.91 6.63 -1.43
CA LEU A 139 -8.58 7.01 -1.96
C LEU A 139 -8.48 6.70 -3.46
N GLY A 140 -8.89 5.51 -3.89
CA GLY A 140 -8.92 5.15 -5.31
C GLY A 140 -9.76 6.11 -6.14
N LYS A 141 -10.92 6.53 -5.65
CA LYS A 141 -11.78 7.53 -6.31
C LYS A 141 -11.11 8.90 -6.41
N ALA A 142 -10.45 9.36 -5.34
CA ALA A 142 -9.72 10.63 -5.35
C ALA A 142 -8.57 10.61 -6.36
N LEU A 143 -7.84 9.49 -6.45
CA LEU A 143 -6.74 9.32 -7.41
C LEU A 143 -7.21 9.18 -8.87
N LEU A 144 -8.44 8.69 -9.09
CA LEU A 144 -9.05 8.59 -10.43
C LEU A 144 -9.63 9.92 -10.93
N MET A 145 -9.67 10.98 -10.11
CA MET A 145 -10.13 12.28 -10.58
C MET A 145 -9.30 12.72 -11.80
N PRO A 146 -9.94 13.12 -12.91
CA PRO A 146 -9.23 13.40 -14.15
C PRO A 146 -8.29 14.59 -13.98
N GLU A 147 -7.20 14.63 -14.75
CA GLU A 147 -6.25 15.75 -14.74
C GLU A 147 -6.89 17.08 -15.14
N SER A 148 -8.00 17.04 -15.89
CA SER A 148 -8.80 18.19 -16.25
C SER A 148 -9.65 18.75 -15.09
N ALA A 149 -9.80 18.00 -13.98
CA ALA A 149 -10.47 18.49 -12.79
C ALA A 149 -9.65 19.61 -12.13
N ASN A 150 -10.34 20.51 -11.42
CA ASN A 150 -9.66 21.55 -10.66
C ASN A 150 -8.66 20.92 -9.67
N VAL A 151 -7.44 21.46 -9.66
CA VAL A 151 -6.37 20.99 -8.77
C VAL A 151 -6.77 21.11 -7.30
N ASP A 152 -7.45 22.20 -6.93
CA ASP A 152 -7.90 22.43 -5.57
C ASP A 152 -8.90 21.36 -5.13
N ASP A 153 -9.84 20.96 -6.00
CA ASP A 153 -10.79 19.88 -5.70
C ASP A 153 -10.07 18.54 -5.48
N ARG A 154 -9.02 18.26 -6.26
CA ARG A 154 -8.20 17.05 -6.10
C ARG A 154 -7.39 17.09 -4.79
N LEU A 155 -6.85 18.25 -4.43
CA LEU A 155 -6.13 18.46 -3.16
C LEU A 155 -7.05 18.32 -1.96
N VAL A 156 -8.28 18.85 -2.05
CA VAL A 156 -9.32 18.71 -1.02
C VAL A 156 -9.70 17.24 -0.86
N ALA A 157 -9.98 16.52 -1.96
CA ALA A 157 -10.34 15.11 -1.91
C ALA A 157 -9.26 14.21 -1.25
N LEU A 158 -7.97 14.52 -1.45
CA LEU A 158 -6.87 13.85 -0.75
C LEU A 158 -6.74 14.35 0.70
N GLY A 159 -6.98 15.63 0.97
CA GLY A 159 -6.93 16.23 2.30
C GLY A 159 -7.98 15.64 3.24
N ASP A 160 -9.20 15.41 2.75
CA ASP A 160 -10.30 14.80 3.50
C ASP A 160 -10.01 13.37 3.94
N LEU A 161 -9.04 12.69 3.30
CA LEU A 161 -8.56 11.36 3.65
C LEU A 161 -7.36 11.38 4.63
N SER A 162 -6.92 12.56 5.08
CA SER A 162 -5.80 12.72 6.02
C SER A 162 -6.33 13.24 7.37
N THR A 163 -7.39 12.63 7.90
CA THR A 163 -8.03 13.05 9.15
C THR A 163 -7.84 12.00 10.24
N ASP A 164 -7.79 12.42 11.50
CA ASP A 164 -7.56 11.55 12.68
C ASP A 164 -8.59 10.43 12.87
N ASN A 165 -9.72 10.51 12.15
CA ASN A 165 -10.79 9.51 12.20
C ASN A 165 -10.60 8.33 11.24
N LEU A 166 -9.58 8.38 10.38
CA LEU A 166 -9.28 7.34 9.40
C LEU A 166 -8.07 6.50 9.82
N PRO A 167 -7.96 5.26 9.32
CA PRO A 167 -6.79 4.43 9.55
C PRO A 167 -5.50 5.12 9.06
N ALA A 168 -4.43 5.01 9.85
CA ALA A 168 -3.17 5.70 9.58
C ALA A 168 -2.53 5.32 8.23
N ASP A 169 -2.76 4.10 7.74
CA ASP A 169 -2.30 3.67 6.42
C ASP A 169 -2.95 4.47 5.28
N VAL A 170 -4.27 4.70 5.35
CA VAL A 170 -4.97 5.55 4.37
C VAL A 170 -4.47 6.98 4.43
N CYS A 171 -4.37 7.55 5.65
CA CYS A 171 -3.87 8.92 5.85
C CYS A 171 -2.46 9.08 5.27
N ALA A 172 -1.60 8.10 5.48
CA ALA A 172 -0.24 8.09 4.95
C ALA A 172 -0.22 8.07 3.40
N TYR A 173 -1.03 7.20 2.77
CA TYR A 173 -1.17 7.18 1.32
C TYR A 173 -1.75 8.49 0.77
N ALA A 174 -2.78 9.04 1.40
CA ALA A 174 -3.39 10.30 0.99
C ALA A 174 -2.39 11.47 1.07
N ALA A 175 -1.63 11.57 2.16
CA ALA A 175 -0.57 12.57 2.33
C ALA A 175 0.52 12.41 1.26
N PHE A 176 0.97 11.18 1.01
CA PHE A 176 1.97 10.88 -0.03
C PHE A 176 1.49 11.31 -1.42
N TYR A 177 0.27 10.94 -1.81
CA TYR A 177 -0.27 11.32 -3.13
C TYR A 177 -0.63 12.81 -3.22
N ARG A 178 -0.98 13.45 -2.10
CA ARG A 178 -1.11 14.91 -2.04
C ARG A 178 0.23 15.58 -2.34
N GLY A 179 1.33 15.13 -1.74
CA GLY A 179 2.69 15.58 -2.04
C GLY A 179 3.06 15.37 -3.53
N ASN A 180 2.76 14.19 -4.09
CA ASN A 180 2.97 13.92 -5.50
C ASN A 180 2.15 14.85 -6.41
N LEU A 181 0.89 15.12 -6.08
CA LEU A 181 0.05 16.05 -6.85
C LEU A 181 0.64 17.45 -6.85
N ILE A 182 0.98 17.99 -5.68
CA ILE A 182 1.60 19.33 -5.55
C ILE A 182 2.91 19.38 -6.36
N SER A 183 3.75 18.35 -6.25
CA SER A 183 5.04 18.30 -6.96
C SER A 183 4.92 18.16 -8.48
N SER A 184 3.80 17.65 -8.97
CA SER A 184 3.53 17.49 -10.41
C SER A 184 3.02 18.78 -11.08
N LEU A 185 2.63 19.77 -10.31
CA LEU A 185 2.12 21.03 -10.84
C LEU A 185 3.23 21.80 -11.55
N LYS A 186 2.86 22.46 -12.65
CA LYS A 186 3.79 23.31 -13.37
C LYS A 186 4.40 24.34 -12.40
N ARG A 187 5.73 24.44 -12.40
CA ARG A 187 6.45 25.41 -11.56
C ARG A 187 5.97 26.83 -11.89
N ASP A 188 5.61 27.57 -10.85
CA ASP A 188 5.17 28.95 -11.00
C ASP A 188 6.32 29.84 -11.48
N LYS A 189 5.99 30.91 -12.21
CA LYS A 189 6.98 31.90 -12.65
C LYS A 189 7.44 32.79 -11.51
N ASP A 190 6.58 33.00 -10.52
CA ASP A 190 6.93 33.71 -9.28
C ASP A 190 7.74 32.77 -8.36
N PRO A 191 9.01 33.11 -8.06
CA PRO A 191 9.85 32.30 -7.20
C PRO A 191 9.27 32.10 -5.79
N ALA A 192 8.54 33.08 -5.25
CA ALA A 192 7.94 32.96 -3.92
C ALA A 192 6.80 31.94 -3.90
N VAL A 193 5.97 31.92 -4.95
CA VAL A 193 4.90 30.93 -5.11
C VAL A 193 5.48 29.54 -5.35
N ALA A 194 6.54 29.43 -6.16
CA ALA A 194 7.22 28.16 -6.39
C ALA A 194 7.82 27.60 -5.08
N LEU A 195 8.50 28.43 -4.30
CA LEU A 195 9.07 28.06 -3.02
C LEU A 195 8.02 27.61 -2.00
N LYS A 196 6.88 28.30 -1.94
CA LYS A 196 5.75 27.93 -1.08
C LYS A 196 5.22 26.53 -1.45
N ARG A 197 5.05 26.25 -2.75
CA ARG A 197 4.62 24.91 -3.21
C ARG A 197 5.63 23.81 -2.89
N ASP A 198 6.92 24.09 -3.07
CA ASP A 198 7.98 23.14 -2.70
C ASP A 198 7.91 22.85 -1.18
N ALA A 199 7.64 23.85 -0.34
CA ALA A 199 7.45 23.66 1.10
C ALA A 199 6.17 22.85 1.43
N GLU A 200 5.07 23.09 0.74
CA GLU A 200 3.81 22.35 0.91
C GLU A 200 3.97 20.87 0.49
N ALA A 201 4.72 20.58 -0.59
CA ALA A 201 5.03 19.23 -1.00
C ALA A 201 5.92 18.53 0.04
N LEU A 202 6.95 19.22 0.53
CA LEU A 202 7.82 18.72 1.60
C LEU A 202 7.02 18.37 2.85
N GLU A 203 6.13 19.26 3.29
CA GLU A 203 5.25 19.04 4.46
C GLU A 203 4.39 17.79 4.27
N ALA A 204 3.78 17.63 3.09
CA ALA A 204 2.96 16.47 2.79
C ALA A 204 3.76 15.15 2.87
N PHE A 205 4.98 15.10 2.35
CA PHE A 205 5.83 13.91 2.45
C PHE A 205 6.33 13.67 3.88
N LEU A 206 6.72 14.70 4.62
CA LEU A 206 7.13 14.57 6.02
C LEU A 206 5.98 14.09 6.92
N SER A 207 4.75 14.51 6.63
CA SER A 207 3.55 14.06 7.36
C SER A 207 3.40 12.53 7.34
N VAL A 208 3.82 11.86 6.26
CA VAL A 208 3.77 10.39 6.17
C VAL A 208 4.57 9.74 7.29
N ALA A 209 5.85 10.08 7.43
CA ALA A 209 6.71 9.45 8.43
C ALA A 209 6.49 10.01 9.85
N CYS A 210 6.13 11.30 9.97
CA CYS A 210 6.00 11.97 11.27
C CYS A 210 4.64 11.80 11.93
N LEU A 211 3.54 11.85 11.15
CA LEU A 211 2.18 11.78 11.68
C LEU A 211 1.58 10.38 11.54
N TYR A 212 1.97 9.62 10.51
CA TYR A 212 1.41 8.31 10.20
C TYR A 212 2.47 7.20 10.12
N PRO A 213 3.36 7.05 11.14
CA PRO A 213 4.49 6.10 11.08
C PRO A 213 4.04 4.64 10.92
N SER A 214 2.82 4.30 11.35
CA SER A 214 2.21 2.97 11.17
C SER A 214 1.70 2.72 9.74
N GLY A 215 1.80 3.69 8.82
CA GLY A 215 1.44 3.53 7.41
C GLY A 215 2.30 2.51 6.65
N GLY A 216 3.40 2.09 7.24
CA GLY A 216 4.25 1.02 6.74
C GLY A 216 5.67 1.48 6.35
N MET A 217 6.63 0.62 6.62
CA MET A 217 8.07 0.89 6.42
C MET A 217 8.40 1.36 4.99
N ILE A 218 7.80 0.73 3.98
CA ILE A 218 8.08 1.07 2.57
C ILE A 218 7.53 2.46 2.22
N LEU A 219 6.29 2.78 2.66
CA LEU A 219 5.68 4.08 2.40
C LEU A 219 6.44 5.20 3.10
N ASN A 220 6.81 5.00 4.37
CA ASN A 220 7.60 5.97 5.12
C ASN A 220 8.94 6.23 4.43
N GLY A 221 9.67 5.18 4.07
CA GLY A 221 10.96 5.31 3.42
C GLY A 221 10.88 6.01 2.06
N VAL A 222 9.86 5.71 1.23
CA VAL A 222 9.69 6.44 -0.05
C VAL A 222 9.29 7.90 0.18
N ALA A 223 8.47 8.18 1.19
CA ALA A 223 8.12 9.56 1.55
C ALA A 223 9.35 10.36 2.02
N GLU A 224 10.24 9.75 2.82
CA GLU A 224 11.52 10.35 3.21
C GLU A 224 12.44 10.61 2.00
N LEU A 225 12.48 9.67 1.02
CA LEU A 225 13.20 9.90 -0.24
C LEU A 225 12.66 11.13 -0.99
N ARG A 226 11.33 11.26 -1.07
CA ARG A 226 10.70 12.41 -1.73
C ARG A 226 10.93 13.70 -0.96
N ALA A 227 10.79 13.68 0.37
CA ALA A 227 11.08 14.83 1.23
C ALA A 227 12.54 15.31 1.08
N ALA A 228 13.50 14.38 1.00
CA ALA A 228 14.91 14.72 0.80
C ALA A 228 15.16 15.45 -0.53
N GLU A 229 14.45 15.13 -1.61
CA GLU A 229 14.54 15.86 -2.89
C GLU A 229 14.17 17.35 -2.70
N PHE A 230 13.06 17.62 -1.98
CA PHE A 230 12.63 18.99 -1.71
C PHE A 230 13.59 19.73 -0.76
N LEU A 231 14.13 19.05 0.25
CA LEU A 231 15.13 19.65 1.13
C LEU A 231 16.38 20.09 0.36
N VAL A 232 16.84 19.30 -0.62
CA VAL A 232 17.94 19.71 -1.51
C VAL A 232 17.55 20.94 -2.33
N THR A 233 16.33 20.99 -2.87
CA THR A 233 15.83 22.15 -3.64
C THR A 233 15.74 23.41 -2.78
N LEU A 234 15.47 23.24 -1.48
CA LEU A 234 15.37 24.32 -0.48
C LEU A 234 16.72 24.68 0.15
N ASP A 235 17.85 24.17 -0.38
CA ASP A 235 19.22 24.34 0.14
C ASP A 235 19.42 23.84 1.59
N ARG A 236 18.61 22.83 2.01
CA ARG A 236 18.66 22.18 3.33
C ARG A 236 19.33 20.81 3.23
N ARG A 237 20.55 20.80 2.68
CA ARG A 237 21.28 19.57 2.34
C ARG A 237 21.53 18.64 3.53
N ASP A 238 21.90 19.19 4.68
CA ASP A 238 22.22 18.37 5.87
C ASP A 238 20.98 17.60 6.36
N GLU A 239 19.81 18.22 6.28
CA GLU A 239 18.56 17.59 6.64
C GLU A 239 18.15 16.51 5.60
N ALA A 240 18.40 16.76 4.32
CA ALA A 240 18.20 15.75 3.27
C ALA A 240 19.08 14.51 3.53
N VAL A 241 20.36 14.72 3.87
CA VAL A 241 21.28 13.63 4.22
C VAL A 241 20.81 12.87 5.46
N ALA A 242 20.29 13.57 6.47
CA ALA A 242 19.74 12.93 7.68
C ALA A 242 18.54 12.04 7.35
N LEU A 243 17.56 12.51 6.54
CA LEU A 243 16.42 11.72 6.10
C LEU A 243 16.82 10.51 5.26
N LEU A 244 17.74 10.68 4.31
CA LEU A 244 18.20 9.56 3.49
C LEU A 244 18.92 8.49 4.32
N LYS A 245 19.66 8.87 5.36
CA LYS A 245 20.27 7.91 6.31
C LYS A 245 19.21 7.20 7.15
N SER A 246 18.14 7.90 7.56
CA SER A 246 16.99 7.29 8.24
C SER A 246 16.31 6.25 7.33
N SER A 247 15.95 6.64 6.12
CA SER A 247 15.35 5.77 5.13
C SER A 247 16.21 4.54 4.81
N LEU A 248 17.53 4.72 4.64
CA LEU A 248 18.47 3.61 4.40
C LEU A 248 18.46 2.59 5.54
N ARG A 249 18.44 3.07 6.80
CA ARG A 249 18.47 2.22 7.99
C ARG A 249 17.14 1.49 8.19
N GLU A 250 16.03 2.21 8.10
CA GLU A 250 14.70 1.69 8.44
C GLU A 250 14.12 0.79 7.35
N SER A 251 14.50 1.02 6.08
CA SER A 251 14.07 0.19 4.96
C SER A 251 15.15 -0.78 4.46
N ALA A 252 16.08 -1.17 5.32
CA ALA A 252 17.19 -2.05 4.96
C ALA A 252 16.73 -3.34 4.23
N GLY A 253 17.44 -3.71 3.16
CA GLY A 253 17.11 -4.88 2.34
C GLY A 253 15.98 -4.68 1.34
N THR A 254 15.45 -3.47 1.19
CA THR A 254 14.39 -3.15 0.23
C THR A 254 14.89 -2.31 -0.95
N LEU A 255 14.04 -2.14 -1.98
CA LEU A 255 14.32 -1.22 -3.09
C LEU A 255 14.51 0.23 -2.62
N VAL A 256 13.84 0.60 -1.53
CA VAL A 256 13.94 1.95 -0.94
C VAL A 256 15.35 2.22 -0.42
N SER A 257 15.94 1.26 0.30
CA SER A 257 17.32 1.41 0.81
C SER A 257 18.37 1.51 -0.31
N VAL A 258 18.15 0.80 -1.41
CA VAL A 258 19.03 0.90 -2.61
C VAL A 258 18.98 2.32 -3.19
N GLU A 259 17.76 2.89 -3.34
CA GLU A 259 17.58 4.24 -3.86
C GLU A 259 18.10 5.30 -2.88
N ALA A 260 17.89 5.13 -1.56
CA ALA A 260 18.42 6.02 -0.54
C ALA A 260 19.95 6.10 -0.60
N ASN A 261 20.61 4.95 -0.73
CA ASN A 261 22.08 4.91 -0.86
C ASN A 261 22.56 5.62 -2.12
N LYS A 262 21.91 5.37 -3.27
CA LYS A 262 22.25 6.05 -4.52
C LYS A 262 22.15 7.56 -4.42
N ARG A 263 21.10 8.09 -3.75
CA ARG A 263 20.92 9.53 -3.53
C ARG A 263 21.94 10.11 -2.56
N LEU A 264 22.28 9.38 -1.49
CA LEU A 264 23.36 9.77 -0.59
C LEU A 264 24.70 9.93 -1.32
N GLU A 265 25.03 9.01 -2.23
CA GLU A 265 26.24 9.11 -3.06
C GLU A 265 26.22 10.35 -3.95
N SER A 266 25.09 10.73 -4.51
CA SER A 266 24.94 11.93 -5.36
C SER A 266 25.04 13.25 -4.58
N LEU A 267 24.92 13.20 -3.25
CA LEU A 267 25.03 14.35 -2.36
C LEU A 267 26.44 14.49 -1.73
N LYS A 268 27.38 13.65 -2.04
CA LYS A 268 28.78 13.79 -1.62
C LYS A 268 29.49 14.80 -2.51
#